data_c6358b19dd697bb6ba400a51c6ab2331
#
_entry.id   c6358b19dd697bb6ba400a51c6ab2331
#
_cell.length_a   1.000
_cell.length_b   1.000
_cell.length_c   1.000
_cell.angle_alpha   90.00
_cell.angle_beta   90.00
_cell.angle_gamma   90.00
#
_symmetry.space_group_name_H-M   'P 1'
#
loop_
_entity.id
_entity.type
_entity.pdbx_description
1 polymer ?
#
loop_
_entity_poly.entity_id
_entity_poly.type
_entity_poly.pdbx_seq_one_letter_code
_entity_poly.pdbx_strand_id
1 'polypeptide(L)'
;VGLLATIVAIAALFLKLAAQFLAAIQLIVYAGAVVVLFVFVIMLLGPDANTGGKPAKVSLWRWGGASLLVLLAGAALFVTRNGFGPPVLLGPVRADYGSTEAVGGLLFRHGLVPFEIATALLIVAVVGAIAVARSKPKAKKTSTEEHETRRMFAGPLHPRDAERPLPKESGR
;
A
#
# COMPACT_ATOMS: atom_id res chain seq x y z
N VAL A 1 -11.56 -8.20 2.26
CA VAL A 1 -12.64 -8.04 3.26
C VAL A 1 -12.05 -7.65 4.62
N GLY A 2 -10.98 -8.32 5.12
CA GLY A 2 -10.36 -8.02 6.42
C GLY A 2 -9.88 -6.56 6.57
N LEU A 3 -9.22 -6.02 5.57
CA LEU A 3 -8.76 -4.62 5.58
C LEU A 3 -9.94 -3.63 5.69
N LEU A 4 -11.01 -3.86 4.94
CA LEU A 4 -12.20 -3.01 5.00
C LEU A 4 -12.86 -3.06 6.39
N ALA A 5 -12.99 -4.26 6.96
CA ALA A 5 -13.54 -4.44 8.31
C ALA A 5 -12.71 -3.70 9.37
N THR A 6 -11.39 -3.74 9.26
CA THR A 6 -10.48 -2.99 10.15
C THR A 6 -10.69 -1.49 10.04
N ILE A 7 -10.82 -0.95 8.83
CA ILE A 7 -11.03 0.49 8.59
C ILE A 7 -12.36 0.94 9.19
N VAL A 8 -13.43 0.15 9.03
CA VAL A 8 -14.74 0.44 9.61
C VAL A 8 -14.70 0.37 11.15
N ALA A 9 -13.97 -0.61 11.72
CA ALA A 9 -13.79 -0.72 13.15
C ALA A 9 -13.05 0.51 13.74
N ILE A 10 -12.02 1.01 13.05
CA ILE A 10 -11.31 2.25 13.45
C ILE A 10 -12.26 3.45 13.39
N ALA A 11 -13.08 3.58 12.35
CA ALA A 11 -14.08 4.65 12.26
C ALA A 11 -15.08 4.60 13.42
N ALA A 12 -15.52 3.39 13.80
CA ALA A 12 -16.41 3.21 14.96
C ALA A 12 -15.74 3.60 16.28
N LEU A 13 -14.43 3.37 16.43
CA LEU A 13 -13.66 3.83 17.57
C LEU A 13 -13.58 5.37 17.62
N PHE A 14 -13.38 6.03 16.50
CA PHE A 14 -13.42 7.50 16.43
C PHE A 14 -14.79 8.06 16.84
N LEU A 15 -15.88 7.41 16.43
CA LEU A 15 -17.23 7.80 16.88
C LEU A 15 -17.40 7.65 18.39
N LYS A 16 -16.86 6.57 18.97
CA LYS A 16 -16.88 6.36 20.42
C LYS A 16 -16.08 7.43 21.19
N LEU A 17 -15.04 7.97 20.58
CA LEU A 17 -14.21 9.05 21.10
C LEU A 17 -14.82 10.45 20.84
N ALA A 18 -16.06 10.55 20.37
CA ALA A 18 -16.72 11.77 19.94
C ALA A 18 -16.01 12.54 18.81
N ALA A 19 -15.05 11.90 18.11
CA ALA A 19 -14.29 12.48 17.01
C ALA A 19 -15.02 12.25 15.66
N GLN A 20 -16.18 12.85 15.49
CA GLN A 20 -17.09 12.62 14.37
C GLN A 20 -16.45 12.96 13.02
N PHE A 21 -15.73 14.06 12.95
CA PHE A 21 -15.04 14.49 11.73
C PHE A 21 -13.95 13.50 11.30
N LEU A 22 -13.17 12.97 12.25
CA LEU A 22 -12.16 11.96 11.96
C LEU A 22 -12.79 10.64 11.49
N ALA A 23 -13.90 10.24 12.08
CA ALA A 23 -14.62 9.05 11.64
C ALA A 23 -15.12 9.17 10.19
N ALA A 24 -15.63 10.36 9.83
CA ALA A 24 -16.05 10.62 8.44
C ALA A 24 -14.88 10.57 7.46
N ILE A 25 -13.75 11.22 7.78
CA ILE A 25 -12.54 11.18 6.94
C ILE A 25 -12.01 9.75 6.82
N GLN A 26 -12.00 8.98 7.90
CA GLN A 26 -11.57 7.58 7.89
C GLN A 26 -12.35 6.77 6.84
N LEU A 27 -13.67 6.94 6.77
CA LEU A 27 -14.48 6.22 5.78
C LEU A 27 -14.30 6.78 4.38
N ILE A 28 -14.35 8.10 4.20
CA ILE A 28 -14.29 8.71 2.87
C ILE A 28 -12.93 8.48 2.21
N VAL A 29 -11.84 8.72 2.93
CA VAL A 29 -10.50 8.63 2.36
C VAL A 29 -10.00 7.19 2.35
N TYR A 30 -10.01 6.49 3.51
CA TYR A 30 -9.43 5.16 3.57
C TYR A 30 -10.31 4.09 2.92
N ALA A 31 -11.60 4.03 3.22
CA ALA A 31 -12.47 3.06 2.59
C ALA A 31 -12.85 3.47 1.14
N GLY A 32 -13.10 4.75 0.90
CA GLY A 32 -13.53 5.24 -0.41
C GLY A 32 -12.40 5.41 -1.41
N ALA A 33 -11.30 6.07 -1.07
CA ALA A 33 -10.23 6.36 -2.02
C ALA A 33 -9.12 5.29 -2.01
N VAL A 34 -8.56 4.98 -0.83
CA VAL A 34 -7.37 4.10 -0.75
C VAL A 34 -7.71 2.65 -1.05
N VAL A 35 -8.77 2.10 -0.43
CA VAL A 35 -9.17 0.71 -0.68
C VAL A 35 -9.62 0.51 -2.11
N VAL A 36 -10.39 1.46 -2.66
CA VAL A 36 -10.84 1.39 -4.07
C VAL A 36 -9.64 1.43 -5.02
N LEU A 37 -8.64 2.27 -4.74
CA LEU A 37 -7.39 2.30 -5.52
C LEU A 37 -6.66 0.95 -5.46
N PHE A 38 -6.54 0.34 -4.27
CA PHE A 38 -5.94 -0.99 -4.13
C PHE A 38 -6.69 -2.06 -4.91
N VAL A 39 -8.01 -2.09 -4.83
CA VAL A 39 -8.84 -3.04 -5.57
C VAL A 39 -8.65 -2.85 -7.08
N PHE A 40 -8.64 -1.62 -7.54
CA PHE A 40 -8.40 -1.30 -8.95
C PHE A 40 -7.03 -1.78 -9.43
N VAL A 41 -5.97 -1.52 -8.64
CA VAL A 41 -4.60 -1.97 -8.97
C VAL A 41 -4.52 -3.49 -9.02
N ILE A 42 -5.08 -4.20 -8.02
CA ILE A 42 -5.09 -5.66 -7.99
C ILE A 42 -5.87 -6.23 -9.19
N MET A 43 -6.98 -5.59 -9.56
CA MET A 43 -7.77 -5.99 -10.72
C MET A 43 -6.98 -5.80 -12.04
N LEU A 44 -6.19 -4.73 -12.15
CA LEU A 44 -5.34 -4.48 -13.32
C LEU A 44 -4.15 -5.43 -13.42
N LEU A 45 -3.55 -5.82 -12.29
CA LEU A 45 -2.44 -6.78 -12.30
C LEU A 45 -2.89 -8.19 -12.73
N GLY A 46 -4.18 -8.49 -12.63
CA GLY A 46 -4.72 -9.81 -12.97
C GLY A 46 -4.34 -10.92 -11.97
N PRO A 47 -4.98 -12.09 -12.09
CA PRO A 47 -4.73 -13.24 -11.19
C PRO A 47 -3.39 -13.95 -11.46
N ASP A 48 -2.67 -13.58 -12.51
CA ASP A 48 -1.42 -14.21 -12.95
C ASP A 48 -0.16 -13.77 -12.21
N ALA A 49 -0.30 -13.05 -11.12
CA ALA A 49 0.76 -13.01 -10.13
C ALA A 49 0.89 -14.43 -9.54
N ASN A 50 1.43 -15.35 -10.36
CA ASN A 50 1.84 -16.69 -9.96
C ASN A 50 2.84 -16.54 -8.79
N THR A 51 2.31 -16.38 -7.62
CA THR A 51 3.00 -16.77 -6.42
C THR A 51 3.13 -18.29 -6.51
N GLY A 52 4.10 -18.76 -7.26
CA GLY A 52 4.57 -20.15 -7.26
C GLY A 52 5.16 -20.52 -5.90
N GLY A 53 4.56 -20.01 -4.84
CA GLY A 53 4.78 -20.39 -3.47
C GLY A 53 4.03 -21.69 -3.24
N LYS A 54 4.80 -22.79 -3.04
CA LYS A 54 4.30 -24.00 -2.38
C LYS A 54 3.32 -23.59 -1.30
N PRO A 55 2.19 -24.31 -1.09
CA PRO A 55 1.25 -23.97 -0.04
C PRO A 55 2.03 -23.94 1.27
N ALA A 56 2.39 -22.73 1.68
CA ALA A 56 3.06 -22.52 2.94
C ALA A 56 2.16 -23.18 4.00
N LYS A 57 2.76 -23.84 4.95
CA LYS A 57 2.09 -24.44 6.11
C LYS A 57 1.30 -23.36 6.86
N VAL A 58 0.20 -22.94 6.25
CA VAL A 58 -0.67 -21.83 6.64
C VAL A 58 -1.28 -22.06 8.03
N SER A 59 -1.23 -23.31 8.52
CA SER A 59 -1.80 -23.70 9.78
C SER A 59 -1.14 -23.02 10.98
N LEU A 60 0.19 -23.01 11.08
CA LEU A 60 0.89 -22.51 12.27
C LEU A 60 0.81 -20.96 12.38
N TRP A 61 0.88 -20.24 11.25
CA TRP A 61 0.76 -18.78 11.22
C TRP A 61 -0.68 -18.29 11.50
N ARG A 62 -1.67 -19.04 11.04
CA ARG A 62 -3.09 -18.71 11.33
C ARG A 62 -3.40 -18.90 12.82
N TRP A 63 -2.93 -19.97 13.44
CA TRP A 63 -3.07 -20.19 14.87
C TRP A 63 -2.25 -19.20 15.69
N GLY A 64 -1.04 -18.84 15.24
CA GLY A 64 -0.23 -17.78 15.86
C GLY A 64 -0.90 -16.42 15.83
N GLY A 65 -1.49 -16.03 14.69
CA GLY A 65 -2.25 -14.77 14.59
C GLY A 65 -3.53 -14.76 15.44
N ALA A 66 -4.26 -15.87 15.46
CA ALA A 66 -5.45 -16.00 16.28
C ALA A 66 -5.12 -15.96 17.78
N SER A 67 -4.06 -16.66 18.22
CA SER A 67 -3.62 -16.64 19.63
C SER A 67 -3.15 -15.25 20.06
N LEU A 68 -2.43 -14.52 19.20
CA LEU A 68 -2.02 -13.14 19.46
C LEU A 68 -3.23 -12.22 19.62
N LEU A 69 -4.24 -12.34 18.76
CA LEU A 69 -5.48 -11.57 18.86
C LEU A 69 -6.22 -11.84 20.18
N VAL A 70 -6.34 -13.12 20.57
CA VAL A 70 -6.98 -13.50 21.84
C VAL A 70 -6.20 -12.95 23.03
N LEU A 71 -4.86 -12.98 22.97
CA LEU A 71 -3.99 -12.45 24.01
C LEU A 71 -4.10 -10.94 24.14
N LEU A 72 -4.11 -10.21 23.03
CA LEU A 72 -4.30 -8.75 23.00
C LEU A 72 -5.70 -8.35 23.48
N ALA A 73 -6.74 -9.07 23.05
CA ALA A 73 -8.10 -8.84 23.51
C ALA A 73 -8.25 -9.13 25.02
N GLY A 74 -7.65 -10.20 25.49
CA GLY A 74 -7.60 -10.54 26.92
C GLY A 74 -6.85 -9.50 27.76
N ALA A 75 -5.70 -9.04 27.27
CA ALA A 75 -4.93 -7.98 27.93
C ALA A 75 -5.70 -6.66 27.97
N ALA A 76 -6.36 -6.28 26.87
CA ALA A 76 -7.21 -5.08 26.83
C ALA A 76 -8.37 -5.21 27.81
N LEU A 77 -9.04 -6.35 27.87
CA LEU A 77 -10.12 -6.59 28.80
C LEU A 77 -9.64 -6.60 30.26
N PHE A 78 -8.46 -7.16 30.54
CA PHE A 78 -7.84 -7.14 31.85
C PHE A 78 -7.51 -5.71 32.30
N VAL A 79 -6.91 -4.90 31.42
CA VAL A 79 -6.61 -3.48 31.68
C VAL A 79 -7.89 -2.66 31.93
N THR A 80 -8.94 -2.88 31.15
CA THR A 80 -10.20 -2.16 31.33
C THR A 80 -10.95 -2.56 32.59
N ARG A 81 -10.82 -3.79 33.04
CA ARG A 81 -11.49 -4.29 34.25
C ARG A 81 -10.74 -3.94 35.55
N ASN A 82 -9.42 -4.02 35.53
CA ASN A 82 -8.61 -3.82 36.73
C ASN A 82 -8.10 -2.38 36.89
N GLY A 83 -8.31 -1.49 35.90
CA GLY A 83 -8.00 -0.07 35.89
C GLY A 83 -6.61 0.26 36.47
N PHE A 84 -5.66 0.62 35.62
CA PHE A 84 -4.40 1.18 36.10
C PHE A 84 -4.60 2.63 36.49
N GLY A 85 -4.96 2.85 37.74
CA GLY A 85 -5.05 4.19 38.34
C GLY A 85 -6.46 4.78 38.41
N PRO A 86 -6.60 5.89 39.11
CA PRO A 86 -7.88 6.59 39.19
C PRO A 86 -8.30 7.01 37.79
N PRO A 87 -9.62 6.98 37.49
CA PRO A 87 -10.10 7.42 36.18
C PRO A 87 -9.54 8.81 35.92
N VAL A 88 -8.78 8.97 34.85
CA VAL A 88 -8.41 10.31 34.39
C VAL A 88 -9.72 10.96 34.04
N LEU A 89 -10.19 11.84 34.92
CA LEU A 89 -11.34 12.69 34.67
C LEU A 89 -10.93 13.63 33.53
N LEU A 90 -11.06 13.13 32.32
CA LEU A 90 -11.09 14.01 31.16
C LEU A 90 -12.23 14.97 31.44
N GLY A 91 -11.90 16.26 31.60
CA GLY A 91 -12.91 17.29 31.86
C GLY A 91 -14.06 17.19 30.86
N PRO A 92 -15.20 17.80 31.12
CA PRO A 92 -16.37 17.70 30.27
C PRO A 92 -15.96 18.02 28.85
N VAL A 93 -16.17 17.03 27.96
CA VAL A 93 -15.87 17.19 26.53
C VAL A 93 -16.72 18.36 26.04
N ARG A 94 -16.07 19.37 25.47
CA ARG A 94 -16.79 20.52 24.88
C ARG A 94 -17.79 20.01 23.87
N ALA A 95 -18.96 20.63 23.80
CA ALA A 95 -20.05 20.21 22.93
C ALA A 95 -19.66 20.21 21.43
N ASP A 96 -18.67 21.03 21.06
CA ASP A 96 -18.11 21.16 19.72
C ASP A 96 -16.94 20.21 19.43
N TYR A 97 -16.50 19.40 20.43
CA TYR A 97 -15.36 18.50 20.29
C TYR A 97 -15.58 17.49 19.16
N GLY A 98 -14.59 17.36 18.26
CA GLY A 98 -14.67 16.44 17.12
C GLY A 98 -15.54 16.93 15.96
N SER A 99 -16.12 18.13 16.05
CA SER A 99 -16.82 18.78 14.95
C SER A 99 -15.83 19.29 13.89
N THR A 100 -16.33 19.50 12.68
CA THR A 100 -15.55 20.09 11.58
C THR A 100 -15.01 21.47 11.93
N GLU A 101 -15.80 22.27 12.67
CA GLU A 101 -15.44 23.61 13.09
C GLU A 101 -14.30 23.62 14.09
N ALA A 102 -14.36 22.75 15.10
CA ALA A 102 -13.30 22.64 16.12
C ALA A 102 -11.98 22.15 15.51
N VAL A 103 -12.04 21.15 14.63
CA VAL A 103 -10.85 20.62 13.93
C VAL A 103 -10.28 21.66 12.97
N GLY A 104 -11.12 22.37 12.22
CA GLY A 104 -10.70 23.46 11.34
C GLY A 104 -10.03 24.59 12.13
N GLY A 105 -10.63 25.02 13.24
CA GLY A 105 -10.06 26.04 14.12
C GLY A 105 -8.70 25.65 14.69
N LEU A 106 -8.54 24.39 15.12
CA LEU A 106 -7.26 23.87 15.61
C LEU A 106 -6.21 23.82 14.51
N LEU A 107 -6.60 23.35 13.32
CA LEU A 107 -5.73 23.21 12.17
C LEU A 107 -5.15 24.56 11.73
N PHE A 108 -6.00 25.59 11.60
CA PHE A 108 -5.55 26.90 11.15
C PHE A 108 -4.83 27.72 12.22
N ARG A 109 -5.07 27.45 13.51
CA ARG A 109 -4.38 28.15 14.61
C ARG A 109 -3.03 27.54 14.96
N HIS A 110 -2.94 26.22 15.00
CA HIS A 110 -1.77 25.50 15.51
C HIS A 110 -1.16 24.53 14.49
N GLY A 111 -1.92 24.11 13.48
CA GLY A 111 -1.55 23.11 12.51
C GLY A 111 -1.28 23.64 11.09
N LEU A 112 -1.14 24.96 10.91
CA LEU A 112 -0.98 25.55 9.57
C LEU A 112 0.27 25.01 8.84
N VAL A 113 1.41 24.96 9.52
CA VAL A 113 2.67 24.49 8.93
C VAL A 113 2.61 23.02 8.53
N PRO A 114 2.20 22.06 9.38
CA PRO A 114 2.05 20.67 8.95
C PRO A 114 0.98 20.49 7.87
N PHE A 115 -0.06 21.30 7.84
CA PHE A 115 -1.06 21.30 6.77
C PHE A 115 -0.45 21.70 5.42
N GLU A 116 0.35 22.75 5.39
CA GLU A 116 1.05 23.21 4.19
C GLU A 116 2.06 22.17 3.67
N ILE A 117 2.82 21.55 4.58
CA ILE A 117 3.74 20.46 4.24
C ILE A 117 2.99 19.25 3.65
N ALA A 118 1.85 18.88 4.24
CA ALA A 118 1.02 17.79 3.72
C ALA A 118 0.49 18.09 2.31
N THR A 119 0.10 19.33 2.05
CA THR A 119 -0.34 19.78 0.71
C THR A 119 0.81 19.73 -0.31
N ALA A 120 2.00 20.17 0.08
CA ALA A 120 3.19 20.09 -0.76
C ALA A 120 3.54 18.62 -1.05
N LEU A 121 3.46 17.74 -0.05
CA LEU A 121 3.69 16.30 -0.23
C LEU A 121 2.67 15.68 -1.19
N LEU A 122 1.41 16.09 -1.15
CA LEU A 122 0.39 15.64 -2.08
C LEU A 122 0.74 16.01 -3.53
N ILE A 123 1.20 17.24 -3.76
CA ILE A 123 1.62 17.70 -5.09
C ILE A 123 2.80 16.85 -5.58
N VAL A 124 3.81 16.64 -4.74
CA VAL A 124 4.97 15.79 -5.07
C VAL A 124 4.55 14.36 -5.39
N ALA A 125 3.61 13.79 -4.63
CA ALA A 125 3.09 12.45 -4.87
C ALA A 125 2.40 12.34 -6.24
N VAL A 126 1.56 13.31 -6.60
CA VAL A 126 0.87 13.36 -7.91
C VAL A 126 1.88 13.50 -9.05
N VAL A 127 2.83 14.43 -8.94
CA VAL A 127 3.88 14.63 -9.95
C VAL A 127 4.73 13.37 -10.09
N GLY A 128 5.11 12.74 -8.97
CA GLY A 128 5.87 11.50 -8.96
C GLY A 128 5.11 10.35 -9.64
N ALA A 129 3.83 10.20 -9.35
CA ALA A 129 2.98 9.18 -9.99
C ALA A 129 2.91 9.38 -11.51
N ILE A 130 2.74 10.62 -11.98
CA ILE A 130 2.72 10.95 -13.41
C ILE A 130 4.08 10.67 -14.05
N ALA A 131 5.17 11.04 -13.39
CA ALA A 131 6.52 10.82 -13.90
C ALA A 131 6.82 9.33 -14.09
N VAL A 132 6.43 8.48 -13.12
CA VAL A 132 6.57 7.02 -13.20
C VAL A 132 5.67 6.44 -14.30
N ALA A 133 4.41 6.90 -14.39
CA ALA A 133 3.47 6.42 -15.40
C ALA A 133 3.92 6.76 -16.84
N ARG A 134 4.61 7.90 -17.02
CA ARG A 134 5.14 8.33 -18.33
C ARG A 134 6.51 7.73 -18.67
N SER A 135 7.17 7.08 -17.75
CA SER A 135 8.44 6.41 -17.97
C SER A 135 8.24 5.28 -18.98
N LYS A 136 8.63 5.53 -20.25
CA LYS A 136 8.67 4.47 -21.29
C LYS A 136 9.67 3.42 -20.83
N PRO A 137 9.31 2.13 -20.79
CA PRO A 137 10.29 1.08 -20.59
C PRO A 137 11.33 1.21 -21.71
N LYS A 138 12.60 1.41 -21.33
CA LYS A 138 13.70 1.39 -22.29
C LYS A 138 13.65 0.01 -22.94
N ALA A 139 13.27 -0.05 -24.20
CA ALA A 139 13.20 -1.29 -24.94
C ALA A 139 14.54 -1.98 -24.74
N LYS A 140 14.53 -3.11 -24.03
CA LYS A 140 15.70 -3.97 -23.90
C LYS A 140 15.95 -4.43 -25.32
N LYS A 141 16.97 -3.87 -25.99
CA LYS A 141 17.35 -4.34 -27.31
C LYS A 141 17.47 -5.85 -27.18
N THR A 142 16.62 -6.56 -27.88
CA THR A 142 16.58 -8.00 -27.84
C THR A 142 17.95 -8.45 -28.30
N SER A 143 18.56 -9.41 -27.62
CA SER A 143 19.88 -9.94 -27.95
C SER A 143 19.97 -10.36 -29.42
N THR A 144 18.84 -10.62 -30.06
CA THR A 144 18.69 -10.88 -31.46
C THR A 144 19.04 -9.68 -32.33
N GLU A 145 18.59 -8.45 -31.97
CA GLU A 145 18.90 -7.23 -32.74
C GLU A 145 20.37 -6.83 -32.56
N GLU A 146 20.97 -7.08 -31.42
CA GLU A 146 22.41 -6.88 -31.20
C GLU A 146 23.25 -7.86 -32.01
N HIS A 147 22.82 -9.11 -32.15
CA HIS A 147 23.47 -10.10 -32.95
C HIS A 147 23.33 -9.80 -34.44
N GLU A 148 22.18 -9.31 -34.89
CA GLU A 148 21.92 -8.96 -36.26
C GLU A 148 22.67 -7.71 -36.69
N THR A 149 22.71 -6.67 -35.83
CA THR A 149 23.51 -5.47 -36.08
C THR A 149 25.01 -5.80 -36.08
N ARG A 150 25.46 -6.67 -35.21
CA ARG A 150 26.86 -7.14 -35.18
C ARG A 150 27.25 -7.93 -36.43
N ARG A 151 26.30 -8.69 -36.99
CA ARG A 151 26.51 -9.42 -38.25
C ARG A 151 26.60 -8.48 -39.45
N MET A 152 25.81 -7.40 -39.48
CA MET A 152 25.86 -6.41 -40.56
C MET A 152 27.14 -5.60 -40.58
N PHE A 153 27.75 -5.35 -39.41
CA PHE A 153 28.99 -4.60 -39.28
C PHE A 153 30.25 -5.47 -39.17
N ALA A 154 30.12 -6.74 -38.93
CA ALA A 154 31.24 -7.69 -39.07
C ALA A 154 31.48 -7.92 -40.56
N GLY A 155 32.61 -7.46 -41.05
CA GLY A 155 33.06 -7.68 -42.43
C GLY A 155 32.99 -9.16 -42.84
N PRO A 156 33.41 -9.53 -44.08
CA PRO A 156 33.26 -10.88 -44.58
C PRO A 156 33.80 -11.89 -43.58
N LEU A 157 32.97 -12.88 -43.24
CA LEU A 157 33.28 -13.94 -42.28
C LEU A 157 34.65 -14.55 -42.58
N HIS A 158 35.50 -14.67 -41.55
CA HIS A 158 36.76 -15.36 -41.70
C HIS A 158 36.53 -16.80 -42.20
N PRO A 159 37.32 -17.34 -43.12
CA PRO A 159 37.10 -18.68 -43.72
C PRO A 159 36.85 -19.79 -42.69
N ARG A 160 37.38 -19.66 -41.46
CA ARG A 160 37.15 -20.61 -40.36
C ARG A 160 35.72 -20.62 -39.79
N ASP A 161 34.95 -19.57 -40.02
CA ASP A 161 33.58 -19.47 -39.47
C ASP A 161 32.57 -20.09 -40.42
N ALA A 162 32.92 -20.32 -41.66
CA ALA A 162 32.09 -21.00 -42.65
C ALA A 162 31.95 -22.50 -42.37
N GLU A 163 32.88 -23.12 -41.64
CA GLU A 163 32.87 -24.57 -41.34
C GLU A 163 32.19 -24.90 -40.00
N ARG A 164 31.72 -23.88 -39.24
CA ARG A 164 31.03 -24.14 -37.99
C ARG A 164 29.59 -24.55 -38.22
N PRO A 165 29.19 -25.79 -37.86
CA PRO A 165 27.82 -26.23 -38.04
C PRO A 165 26.88 -25.30 -37.25
N LEU A 166 25.79 -24.86 -37.90
CA LEU A 166 24.74 -24.06 -37.29
C LEU A 166 24.23 -24.75 -36.01
N PRO A 167 24.04 -24.04 -34.90
CA PRO A 167 23.42 -24.62 -33.73
C PRO A 167 22.05 -25.17 -34.13
N LYS A 168 21.83 -26.46 -33.85
CA LYS A 168 20.52 -27.10 -34.07
C LYS A 168 19.47 -26.27 -33.35
N GLU A 169 18.51 -25.73 -34.12
CA GLU A 169 17.30 -25.16 -33.53
C GLU A 169 16.68 -26.21 -32.60
N SER A 170 16.78 -25.97 -31.30
CA SER A 170 16.03 -26.75 -30.34
C SER A 170 14.57 -26.29 -30.45
N GLY A 171 13.85 -27.00 -31.36
CA GLY A 171 12.41 -26.86 -31.41
C GLY A 171 11.79 -27.25 -30.07
N ARG A 172 11.19 -26.30 -29.40
CA ARG A 172 9.88 -26.35 -28.75
C ARG A 172 9.66 -25.12 -27.93
#